data_e1dd6c4bdae612756d8d67056234677f
#
_entry.id   e1dd6c4bdae612756d8d67056234677f
#
_cell.length_a   1.000
_cell.length_b   1.000
_cell.length_c   1.000
_cell.angle_alpha   90.00
_cell.angle_beta   90.00
_cell.angle_gamma   90.00
#
_symmetry.space_group_name_H-M   'P 1'
#
loop_
_entity.id
_entity.type
_entity.pdbx_description
1 polymer ?
#
loop_
_entity_poly.entity_id
_entity_poly.type
_entity_poly.pdbx_seq_one_letter_code
_entity_poly.pdbx_strand_id
1 'polypeptide(L)'
;MLKCQNMVLKISGRKFIRFLKPRITFQTNTTRLQPFQNATWRVQVPKREMVTLIVATTYDPASINPATVLLAMPGWTTGPTLPPNIKSFTNQQTRLIQHDVSIVKEDDLDSRWEEATGEVVDEVIFLSRHTAVSNRPALTVHPIGVLHLKEGESPPHGGKAGWAGLTNPRIGPWLRLLKKMAEAHSLVPEFEITLEGTHHGPLTSKPTMFLEIGSTEEYWKRQDAAHVIALLIWEGLGLGGGEPVGNWNSETGKRKVLLGIGGGHYAPRHMDIVLKDDIWVGHLLSGYSLPMEEAKPGESHIGGTWRQSIQSAFEATKASFPGGEILAHLDQKSFKGWQKKAITEFLAEQNINVGRPNDFT
;
A
#
# COMPACT_ATOMS: atom_id res chain seq x y z
N MET A 1 41.82 -27.16 25.08
CA MET A 1 41.85 -27.21 23.59
C MET A 1 40.94 -28.33 23.13
N LEU A 2 39.79 -27.98 22.59
CA LEU A 2 38.88 -28.95 21.95
C LEU A 2 38.67 -28.45 20.50
N LYS A 3 39.12 -29.28 19.55
CA LYS A 3 38.92 -29.09 18.13
C LYS A 3 37.46 -29.37 17.81
N CYS A 4 36.72 -28.39 17.29
CA CYS A 4 35.43 -28.65 16.67
C CYS A 4 35.63 -29.07 15.23
N GLN A 5 35.22 -30.29 14.92
CA GLN A 5 35.14 -30.83 13.56
C GLN A 5 33.92 -30.21 12.85
N ASN A 6 34.12 -29.87 11.57
CA ASN A 6 33.08 -29.38 10.68
C ASN A 6 32.09 -30.51 10.35
N MET A 7 30.83 -30.33 10.70
CA MET A 7 29.76 -31.21 10.27
C MET A 7 29.03 -30.54 9.06
N VAL A 8 29.22 -31.16 7.93
CA VAL A 8 28.52 -30.74 6.68
C VAL A 8 27.33 -31.65 6.49
N LEU A 9 26.13 -31.12 6.62
CA LEU A 9 24.89 -31.78 6.22
C LEU A 9 24.58 -31.42 4.76
N LYS A 10 24.63 -32.41 3.89
CA LYS A 10 24.17 -32.31 2.50
C LYS A 10 22.73 -32.79 2.42
N ILE A 11 21.80 -31.88 2.09
CA ILE A 11 20.45 -32.23 1.67
C ILE A 11 20.22 -31.57 0.31
N SER A 12 19.97 -32.42 -0.68
CA SER A 12 19.61 -32.17 -2.08
C SER A 12 19.47 -30.71 -2.56
N GLY A 13 20.48 -30.25 -3.29
CA GLY A 13 20.27 -29.44 -4.49
C GLY A 13 20.11 -27.93 -4.36
N ARG A 14 20.34 -27.28 -3.23
CA ARG A 14 20.30 -25.79 -3.15
C ARG A 14 21.50 -25.23 -2.36
N LYS A 15 22.10 -24.15 -2.88
CA LYS A 15 23.25 -23.45 -2.26
C LYS A 15 22.81 -22.76 -0.97
N PHE A 16 23.62 -22.94 0.09
CA PHE A 16 23.37 -22.36 1.41
C PHE A 16 24.11 -21.04 1.60
N ILE A 17 23.42 -20.10 2.26
CA ILE A 17 23.90 -18.81 2.73
C ILE A 17 24.75 -19.02 3.99
N ARG A 18 25.89 -18.35 4.07
CA ARG A 18 26.83 -18.39 5.20
C ARG A 18 26.29 -17.56 6.36
N PHE A 19 25.93 -18.19 7.47
CA PHE A 19 25.63 -17.50 8.72
C PHE A 19 26.92 -17.10 9.45
N LEU A 20 27.01 -15.83 9.84
CA LEU A 20 28.05 -15.30 10.72
C LEU A 20 27.90 -15.86 12.15
N LYS A 21 28.97 -16.33 12.73
CA LYS A 21 29.03 -16.87 14.10
C LYS A 21 28.88 -15.76 15.12
N PRO A 22 28.00 -15.88 16.15
CA PRO A 22 28.05 -15.00 17.32
C PRO A 22 29.31 -15.28 18.17
N ARG A 23 29.98 -14.22 18.61
CA ARG A 23 31.03 -14.29 19.60
C ARG A 23 30.42 -14.55 20.98
N ILE A 24 30.72 -15.69 21.57
CA ILE A 24 30.34 -16.02 22.95
C ILE A 24 31.58 -15.80 23.84
N THR A 25 31.47 -14.88 24.79
CA THR A 25 32.47 -14.66 25.86
C THR A 25 32.04 -15.43 27.12
N PHE A 26 32.88 -16.34 27.58
CA PHE A 26 32.66 -17.05 28.86
C PHE A 26 33.41 -16.34 29.99
N GLN A 27 32.73 -15.96 31.05
CA GLN A 27 33.33 -15.71 32.35
C GLN A 27 33.15 -16.96 33.22
N THR A 28 34.26 -17.53 33.64
CA THR A 28 34.28 -18.67 34.58
C THR A 28 34.34 -18.16 36.01
N ASN A 29 33.29 -18.33 36.77
CA ASN A 29 33.34 -18.33 38.23
C ASN A 29 33.06 -19.75 38.73
N THR A 30 34.05 -20.31 39.41
CA THR A 30 34.00 -21.63 40.04
C THR A 30 33.25 -21.56 41.33
N THR A 31 32.04 -22.13 41.41
CA THR A 31 31.46 -22.64 42.69
C THR A 31 30.38 -23.68 42.41
N ARG A 32 30.58 -24.86 43.00
CA ARG A 32 29.71 -26.03 43.30
C ARG A 32 28.58 -26.37 42.29
N LEU A 33 28.70 -27.58 41.74
CA LEU A 33 27.70 -28.29 40.93
C LEU A 33 26.40 -28.52 41.74
N GLN A 34 25.31 -27.95 41.29
CA GLN A 34 23.96 -28.37 41.58
C GLN A 34 23.35 -29.01 40.31
N PRO A 35 22.38 -29.96 40.41
CA PRO A 35 21.87 -30.68 39.25
C PRO A 35 21.06 -29.76 38.34
N PHE A 36 21.29 -29.90 37.03
CA PHE A 36 20.65 -29.15 35.97
C PHE A 36 19.13 -29.38 35.95
N GLN A 37 18.34 -28.41 36.43
CA GLN A 37 16.96 -28.26 36.07
C GLN A 37 16.85 -27.55 34.71
N ASN A 38 16.01 -28.06 33.82
CA ASN A 38 15.75 -27.65 32.45
C ASN A 38 15.87 -26.13 32.20
N ALA A 39 17.02 -25.64 31.79
CA ALA A 39 17.19 -24.29 31.29
C ALA A 39 16.75 -24.24 29.81
N THR A 40 15.53 -23.81 29.55
CA THR A 40 15.07 -23.47 28.20
C THR A 40 15.75 -22.15 27.80
N TRP A 41 16.76 -22.23 26.95
CA TRP A 41 17.39 -21.07 26.36
C TRP A 41 16.42 -20.44 25.35
N ARG A 42 15.74 -19.36 25.73
CA ARG A 42 15.07 -18.50 24.76
C ARG A 42 16.15 -17.67 24.05
N VAL A 43 16.46 -18.03 22.82
CA VAL A 43 17.21 -17.14 21.93
C VAL A 43 16.30 -15.95 21.66
N GLN A 44 16.62 -14.80 22.24
CA GLN A 44 15.99 -13.53 21.83
C GLN A 44 16.51 -13.22 20.42
N VAL A 45 15.71 -13.52 19.41
CA VAL A 45 15.93 -13.00 18.06
C VAL A 45 15.71 -11.49 18.19
N PRO A 46 16.68 -10.64 17.82
CA PRO A 46 16.45 -9.20 17.82
C PRO A 46 15.21 -8.91 16.97
N LYS A 47 14.25 -8.20 17.54
CA LYS A 47 13.06 -7.76 16.83
C LYS A 47 13.56 -6.83 15.71
N ARG A 48 13.39 -7.26 14.45
CA ARG A 48 13.72 -6.40 13.31
C ARG A 48 12.86 -5.15 13.41
N GLU A 49 13.47 -4.00 13.20
CA GLU A 49 12.74 -2.75 13.14
C GLU A 49 11.85 -2.75 11.88
N MET A 50 10.58 -2.46 12.08
CA MET A 50 9.62 -2.30 11.00
C MET A 50 9.58 -0.82 10.63
N VAL A 51 9.68 -0.52 9.34
CA VAL A 51 9.76 0.85 8.86
C VAL A 51 8.72 1.16 7.79
N THR A 52 8.20 2.38 7.81
CA THR A 52 7.38 2.95 6.74
C THR A 52 8.31 3.61 5.71
N LEU A 53 8.19 3.25 4.43
CA LEU A 53 8.87 3.92 3.34
C LEU A 53 7.99 5.01 2.73
N ILE A 54 8.48 6.25 2.68
CA ILE A 54 7.95 7.34 1.86
C ILE A 54 8.86 7.49 0.66
N VAL A 55 8.32 7.45 -0.54
CA VAL A 55 9.10 7.45 -1.79
C VAL A 55 8.77 8.69 -2.61
N ALA A 56 9.80 9.47 -2.92
CA ALA A 56 9.70 10.68 -3.74
C ALA A 56 10.71 10.65 -4.90
N THR A 57 10.38 11.32 -6.01
CA THR A 57 11.29 11.52 -7.12
C THR A 57 11.60 12.99 -7.35
N THR A 58 12.87 13.27 -7.67
CA THR A 58 13.40 14.65 -7.73
C THR A 58 12.93 15.42 -8.96
N TYR A 59 12.49 14.75 -10.03
CA TYR A 59 12.06 15.43 -11.25
C TYR A 59 10.55 15.68 -11.34
N ASP A 60 9.77 15.18 -10.37
CA ASP A 60 8.33 15.42 -10.29
C ASP A 60 8.01 16.42 -9.18
N PRO A 61 7.56 17.66 -9.50
CA PRO A 61 7.21 18.66 -8.49
C PRO A 61 6.18 18.19 -7.47
N ALA A 62 5.16 17.42 -7.91
CA ALA A 62 4.12 16.90 -7.02
C ALA A 62 4.65 15.84 -6.04
N SER A 63 5.82 15.27 -6.33
CA SER A 63 6.52 14.32 -5.50
C SER A 63 7.53 14.99 -4.57
N ILE A 64 8.44 15.79 -5.15
CA ILE A 64 9.57 16.34 -4.40
C ILE A 64 9.17 17.50 -3.48
N ASN A 65 8.16 18.32 -3.84
CA ASN A 65 7.75 19.45 -3.01
C ASN A 65 7.19 19.00 -1.66
N PRO A 66 6.22 18.05 -1.57
CA PRO A 66 5.79 17.54 -0.27
C PRO A 66 6.92 16.91 0.54
N ALA A 67 7.81 16.15 -0.12
CA ALA A 67 8.98 15.56 0.53
C ALA A 67 9.92 16.64 1.11
N THR A 68 10.13 17.73 0.39
CA THR A 68 10.96 18.85 0.85
C THR A 68 10.35 19.55 2.07
N VAL A 69 9.04 19.79 2.04
CA VAL A 69 8.32 20.36 3.18
C VAL A 69 8.41 19.44 4.38
N LEU A 70 8.21 18.15 4.20
CA LEU A 70 8.28 17.15 5.27
C LEU A 70 9.69 17.09 5.89
N LEU A 71 10.75 17.15 5.09
CA LEU A 71 12.13 17.18 5.55
C LEU A 71 12.51 18.46 6.31
N ALA A 72 11.79 19.54 6.10
CA ALA A 72 11.96 20.79 6.87
C ALA A 72 11.34 20.71 8.29
N MET A 73 10.52 19.69 8.56
CA MET A 73 9.95 19.44 9.89
C MET A 73 11.01 18.81 10.82
N PRO A 74 10.83 18.85 12.15
CA PRO A 74 11.85 18.36 13.10
C PRO A 74 12.12 16.84 13.02
N GLY A 75 13.29 16.41 13.46
CA GLY A 75 13.61 15.02 13.75
C GLY A 75 14.19 14.21 12.57
N TRP A 76 14.33 14.80 11.39
CA TRP A 76 14.96 14.13 10.26
C TRP A 76 16.48 14.15 10.34
N THR A 77 17.09 13.01 10.04
CA THR A 77 18.54 12.82 9.91
C THR A 77 18.86 12.08 8.61
N THR A 78 20.11 12.14 8.17
CA THR A 78 20.55 11.37 7.00
C THR A 78 20.43 9.87 7.30
N GLY A 79 19.76 9.14 6.42
CA GLY A 79 19.59 7.70 6.47
C GLY A 79 20.62 6.94 5.61
N PRO A 80 20.47 5.61 5.49
CA PRO A 80 21.30 4.79 4.62
C PRO A 80 21.14 5.22 3.14
N THR A 81 22.20 5.06 2.36
CA THR A 81 22.18 5.32 0.90
C THR A 81 22.07 4.00 0.16
N LEU A 82 21.13 3.88 -0.77
CA LEU A 82 21.00 2.72 -1.65
C LEU A 82 21.69 2.96 -2.99
N PRO A 83 22.39 1.97 -3.56
CA PRO A 83 22.85 2.04 -4.94
C PRO A 83 21.66 2.08 -5.93
N PRO A 84 21.76 2.81 -7.05
CA PRO A 84 22.85 3.69 -7.45
C PRO A 84 22.65 5.18 -7.12
N ASN A 85 22.59 5.65 -5.94
CA ASN A 85 22.45 7.05 -5.48
C ASN A 85 21.07 7.42 -4.96
N ILE A 86 20.31 6.47 -4.43
CA ILE A 86 19.07 6.78 -3.73
C ILE A 86 19.44 7.38 -2.37
N LYS A 87 19.09 8.64 -2.16
CA LYS A 87 19.24 9.31 -0.86
C LYS A 87 18.08 8.90 0.06
N SER A 88 18.38 8.74 1.34
CA SER A 88 17.32 8.55 2.32
C SER A 88 17.50 9.41 3.56
N PHE A 89 16.39 9.62 4.25
CA PHE A 89 16.31 10.34 5.50
C PHE A 89 15.50 9.52 6.50
N THR A 90 15.87 9.61 7.76
CA THR A 90 15.28 8.84 8.85
C THR A 90 14.63 9.76 9.88
N ASN A 91 13.40 9.45 10.25
CA ASN A 91 12.73 10.04 11.40
C ASN A 91 11.93 8.93 12.11
N GLN A 92 12.31 8.58 13.33
CA GLN A 92 11.73 7.45 14.06
C GLN A 92 11.71 6.16 13.19
N GLN A 93 10.56 5.54 12.99
CA GLN A 93 10.38 4.35 12.13
C GLN A 93 10.05 4.71 10.67
N THR A 94 10.19 5.96 10.27
CA THR A 94 9.93 6.42 8.91
C THR A 94 11.23 6.64 8.15
N ARG A 95 11.23 6.21 6.88
CA ARG A 95 12.32 6.42 5.92
C ARG A 95 11.75 7.17 4.71
N LEU A 96 12.30 8.35 4.42
CA LEU A 96 11.99 9.07 3.20
C LEU A 96 13.10 8.86 2.19
N ILE A 97 12.72 8.33 1.03
CA ILE A 97 13.64 8.00 -0.09
C ILE A 97 13.46 9.04 -1.17
N GLN A 98 14.58 9.56 -1.69
CA GLN A 98 14.60 10.46 -2.84
C GLN A 98 15.50 9.88 -3.93
N HIS A 99 14.95 9.70 -5.13
CA HIS A 99 15.70 9.27 -6.30
C HIS A 99 15.24 10.04 -7.54
N ASP A 100 15.89 9.77 -8.68
CA ASP A 100 15.75 10.53 -9.94
C ASP A 100 15.13 9.72 -11.09
N VAL A 101 14.33 8.70 -10.75
CA VAL A 101 13.65 7.84 -11.72
C VAL A 101 12.12 7.89 -11.55
N SER A 102 11.41 7.33 -12.52
CA SER A 102 9.96 7.22 -12.48
C SER A 102 9.51 6.20 -11.42
N ILE A 103 8.89 6.69 -10.35
CA ILE A 103 8.48 5.85 -9.21
C ILE A 103 7.45 4.78 -9.55
N VAL A 104 6.62 4.99 -10.58
CA VAL A 104 5.65 3.98 -11.03
C VAL A 104 6.29 2.72 -11.64
N LYS A 105 7.60 2.76 -11.94
CA LYS A 105 8.40 1.65 -12.47
C LYS A 105 9.40 1.07 -11.46
N GLU A 106 9.35 1.53 -10.22
CA GLU A 106 10.24 1.08 -9.13
C GLU A 106 9.74 -0.22 -8.49
N ASP A 107 9.60 -1.24 -9.35
CA ASP A 107 9.22 -2.59 -8.90
C ASP A 107 10.21 -3.11 -7.85
N ASP A 108 9.68 -3.81 -6.83
CA ASP A 108 10.42 -4.45 -5.73
C ASP A 108 11.29 -3.51 -4.89
N LEU A 109 10.96 -2.19 -4.83
CA LEU A 109 11.72 -1.21 -4.04
C LEU A 109 11.74 -1.56 -2.54
N ASP A 110 10.65 -2.07 -2.01
CA ASP A 110 10.53 -2.58 -0.64
C ASP A 110 11.52 -3.72 -0.38
N SER A 111 11.58 -4.70 -1.26
CA SER A 111 12.51 -5.84 -1.15
C SER A 111 13.97 -5.40 -1.31
N ARG A 112 14.26 -4.49 -2.23
CA ARG A 112 15.59 -3.90 -2.41
C ARG A 112 16.05 -3.11 -1.18
N TRP A 113 15.12 -2.40 -0.52
CA TRP A 113 15.39 -1.72 0.74
C TRP A 113 15.75 -2.71 1.84
N GLU A 114 14.92 -3.75 2.03
CA GLU A 114 15.14 -4.79 3.03
C GLU A 114 16.49 -5.52 2.83
N GLU A 115 16.85 -5.81 1.57
CA GLU A 115 18.11 -6.47 1.23
C GLU A 115 19.31 -5.56 1.53
N ALA A 116 19.23 -4.28 1.21
CA ALA A 116 20.33 -3.34 1.36
C ALA A 116 20.57 -2.90 2.81
N THR A 117 19.52 -2.78 3.62
CA THR A 117 19.59 -2.19 4.97
C THR A 117 19.42 -3.21 6.09
N GLY A 118 18.75 -4.34 5.81
CA GLY A 118 18.34 -5.32 6.83
C GLY A 118 17.12 -4.89 7.66
N GLU A 119 16.56 -3.71 7.41
CA GLU A 119 15.28 -3.27 7.99
C GLU A 119 14.12 -4.06 7.35
N VAL A 120 12.99 -4.17 8.04
CA VAL A 120 11.77 -4.77 7.50
C VAL A 120 10.80 -3.66 7.10
N VAL A 121 10.39 -3.63 5.84
CA VAL A 121 9.38 -2.68 5.37
C VAL A 121 8.01 -3.15 5.84
N ASP A 122 7.26 -2.25 6.48
CA ASP A 122 5.88 -2.49 6.92
C ASP A 122 4.87 -2.00 5.87
N GLU A 123 5.12 -0.83 5.32
CA GLU A 123 4.27 -0.19 4.32
C GLU A 123 5.06 0.76 3.41
N VAL A 124 4.49 1.07 2.24
CA VAL A 124 5.08 2.01 1.27
C VAL A 124 4.06 3.09 0.89
N ILE A 125 4.51 4.35 0.89
CA ILE A 125 3.72 5.52 0.52
C ILE A 125 4.47 6.26 -0.58
N PHE A 126 3.90 6.30 -1.78
CA PHE A 126 4.45 7.02 -2.92
C PHE A 126 3.86 8.42 -3.01
N LEU A 127 4.73 9.42 -3.22
CA LEU A 127 4.35 10.80 -3.53
C LEU A 127 4.46 11.02 -5.02
N SER A 128 3.38 11.44 -5.68
CA SER A 128 3.33 11.48 -7.14
C SER A 128 2.42 12.60 -7.66
N ARG A 129 2.49 12.80 -8.96
CA ARG A 129 1.56 13.63 -9.70
C ARG A 129 0.39 12.81 -10.22
N HIS A 130 -0.79 13.35 -10.11
CA HIS A 130 -1.97 12.90 -10.81
C HIS A 130 -2.16 13.66 -12.13
N THR A 131 -2.70 12.98 -13.15
CA THR A 131 -3.08 13.58 -14.43
C THR A 131 -4.49 13.17 -14.80
N ALA A 132 -5.38 14.14 -15.03
CA ALA A 132 -6.75 13.88 -15.44
C ALA A 132 -7.14 14.72 -16.66
N VAL A 133 -7.95 14.14 -17.56
CA VAL A 133 -8.48 14.83 -18.74
C VAL A 133 -9.31 16.06 -18.37
N SER A 134 -9.94 16.07 -17.20
CA SER A 134 -10.71 17.20 -16.70
C SER A 134 -9.85 18.43 -16.38
N ASN A 135 -8.55 18.28 -16.21
CA ASN A 135 -7.60 19.31 -15.74
C ASN A 135 -7.99 20.01 -14.43
N ARG A 136 -8.95 19.46 -13.69
CA ARG A 136 -9.36 20.04 -12.41
C ARG A 136 -8.34 19.68 -11.32
N PRO A 137 -7.99 20.64 -10.45
CA PRO A 137 -7.07 20.33 -9.35
C PRO A 137 -7.66 19.31 -8.40
N ALA A 138 -6.83 18.38 -7.97
CA ALA A 138 -7.23 17.34 -7.03
C ALA A 138 -6.07 16.93 -6.11
N LEU A 139 -6.41 16.53 -4.89
CA LEU A 139 -5.55 15.73 -4.03
C LEU A 139 -6.17 14.34 -3.93
N THR A 140 -5.40 13.34 -4.31
CA THR A 140 -5.93 11.98 -4.48
C THR A 140 -5.16 10.96 -3.67
N VAL A 141 -5.87 9.87 -3.32
CA VAL A 141 -5.31 8.70 -2.65
C VAL A 141 -5.81 7.46 -3.37
N HIS A 142 -4.91 6.50 -3.64
CA HIS A 142 -5.33 5.25 -4.27
C HIS A 142 -4.46 4.04 -3.97
N PRO A 143 -5.02 2.82 -4.04
CA PRO A 143 -4.29 1.56 -4.03
C PRO A 143 -3.71 1.25 -5.41
N ILE A 144 -2.71 0.37 -5.48
CA ILE A 144 -2.02 -0.02 -6.71
C ILE A 144 -2.44 -1.41 -7.21
N GLY A 145 -2.38 -1.58 -8.53
CA GLY A 145 -2.64 -2.87 -9.18
C GLY A 145 -2.91 -2.74 -10.67
N VAL A 146 -2.61 -3.77 -11.42
CA VAL A 146 -2.78 -3.82 -12.89
C VAL A 146 -3.72 -4.98 -13.24
N LEU A 147 -4.97 -4.82 -12.85
CA LEU A 147 -5.98 -5.88 -12.81
C LEU A 147 -6.52 -6.29 -14.18
N HIS A 148 -6.61 -5.32 -15.12
CA HIS A 148 -7.29 -5.49 -16.40
C HIS A 148 -6.48 -6.20 -17.49
N LEU A 149 -5.17 -6.28 -17.33
CA LEU A 149 -4.29 -6.90 -18.32
C LEU A 149 -4.33 -8.43 -18.22
N LYS A 150 -4.23 -9.08 -19.38
CA LYS A 150 -4.13 -10.54 -19.48
C LYS A 150 -2.71 -10.99 -19.14
N GLU A 151 -2.58 -12.22 -18.68
CA GLU A 151 -1.27 -12.82 -18.44
C GLU A 151 -0.38 -12.74 -19.70
N GLY A 152 0.88 -12.33 -19.52
CA GLY A 152 1.83 -12.12 -20.61
C GLY A 152 1.82 -10.71 -21.22
N GLU A 153 0.85 -9.85 -20.90
CA GLU A 153 0.88 -8.45 -21.28
C GLU A 153 1.81 -7.65 -20.34
N SER A 154 2.59 -6.73 -20.91
CA SER A 154 3.50 -5.88 -20.13
C SER A 154 2.82 -4.60 -19.70
N PRO A 155 2.70 -4.32 -18.39
CA PRO A 155 2.17 -3.06 -17.90
C PRO A 155 3.06 -1.87 -18.30
N PRO A 156 2.52 -0.76 -18.84
CA PRO A 156 3.29 0.40 -19.24
C PRO A 156 3.87 1.20 -18.06
N HIS A 157 3.29 1.01 -16.87
CA HIS A 157 3.57 1.78 -15.65
C HIS A 157 3.88 0.85 -14.46
N GLY A 158 4.79 -0.09 -14.65
CA GLY A 158 5.22 -1.02 -13.60
C GLY A 158 4.11 -1.98 -13.14
N GLY A 159 4.44 -2.84 -12.20
CA GLY A 159 3.54 -3.87 -11.70
C GLY A 159 3.51 -5.10 -12.60
N LYS A 160 2.50 -5.96 -12.39
CA LYS A 160 2.32 -7.22 -13.09
C LYS A 160 0.87 -7.37 -13.57
N ALA A 161 0.69 -7.89 -14.80
CA ALA A 161 -0.64 -8.14 -15.35
C ALA A 161 -1.50 -9.03 -14.45
N GLY A 162 -2.75 -8.66 -14.25
CA GLY A 162 -3.72 -9.36 -13.38
C GLY A 162 -3.44 -9.27 -11.88
N TRP A 163 -2.46 -8.46 -11.47
CA TRP A 163 -2.04 -8.33 -10.07
C TRP A 163 -2.74 -7.16 -9.36
N ALA A 164 -3.08 -7.39 -8.08
CA ALA A 164 -3.48 -6.38 -7.11
C ALA A 164 -2.44 -6.31 -5.98
N GLY A 165 -1.94 -5.12 -5.66
CA GLY A 165 -1.05 -4.90 -4.51
C GLY A 165 -1.77 -5.08 -3.18
N LEU A 166 -1.03 -5.28 -2.09
CA LEU A 166 -1.63 -5.15 -0.77
C LEU A 166 -2.07 -3.71 -0.55
N THR A 167 -3.35 -3.51 -0.21
CA THR A 167 -3.92 -2.18 0.03
C THR A 167 -3.41 -1.61 1.35
N ASN A 168 -2.91 -0.36 1.33
CA ASN A 168 -2.51 0.30 2.57
C ASN A 168 -3.74 0.64 3.42
N PRO A 169 -3.83 0.18 4.67
CA PRO A 169 -4.97 0.45 5.53
C PRO A 169 -5.23 1.94 5.77
N ARG A 170 -4.22 2.79 5.62
CA ARG A 170 -4.34 4.25 5.81
C ARG A 170 -5.21 4.95 4.78
N ILE A 171 -5.50 4.34 3.61
CA ILE A 171 -6.22 5.00 2.50
C ILE A 171 -7.51 5.67 2.98
N GLY A 172 -8.42 4.94 3.62
CA GLY A 172 -9.69 5.51 4.08
C GLY A 172 -9.53 6.56 5.20
N PRO A 173 -8.86 6.23 6.31
CA PRO A 173 -8.58 7.18 7.38
C PRO A 173 -7.83 8.44 6.92
N TRP A 174 -6.82 8.28 6.04
CA TRP A 174 -6.05 9.42 5.54
C TRP A 174 -6.82 10.27 4.53
N LEU A 175 -7.72 9.69 3.73
CA LEU A 175 -8.62 10.47 2.89
C LEU A 175 -9.49 11.43 3.74
N ARG A 176 -10.04 10.92 4.84
CA ARG A 176 -10.84 11.75 5.77
C ARG A 176 -10.01 12.83 6.44
N LEU A 177 -8.78 12.49 6.86
CA LEU A 177 -7.84 13.44 7.43
C LEU A 177 -7.40 14.49 6.40
N LEU A 178 -7.06 14.06 5.17
CA LEU A 178 -6.70 14.94 4.05
C LEU A 178 -7.80 15.95 3.74
N LYS A 179 -9.06 15.50 3.73
CA LYS A 179 -10.20 16.39 3.51
C LYS A 179 -10.29 17.48 4.58
N LYS A 180 -10.20 17.11 5.87
CA LYS A 180 -10.19 18.07 6.98
C LYS A 180 -9.04 19.07 6.89
N MET A 181 -7.84 18.61 6.54
CA MET A 181 -6.67 19.47 6.37
C MET A 181 -6.81 20.39 5.17
N ALA A 182 -7.28 19.91 4.03
CA ALA A 182 -7.50 20.70 2.83
C ALA A 182 -8.55 21.81 3.07
N GLU A 183 -9.61 21.52 3.81
CA GLU A 183 -10.61 22.51 4.25
C GLU A 183 -9.98 23.56 5.20
N ALA A 184 -9.21 23.12 6.20
CA ALA A 184 -8.55 24.01 7.16
C ALA A 184 -7.50 24.93 6.51
N HIS A 185 -6.86 24.48 5.43
CA HIS A 185 -5.87 25.24 4.66
C HIS A 185 -6.44 25.93 3.42
N SER A 186 -7.78 26.03 3.31
CA SER A 186 -8.49 26.75 2.24
C SER A 186 -8.17 26.24 0.83
N LEU A 187 -7.83 24.95 0.68
CA LEU A 187 -7.69 24.32 -0.63
C LEU A 187 -9.03 23.91 -1.23
N VAL A 188 -10.06 23.69 -0.41
CA VAL A 188 -11.43 23.38 -0.85
C VAL A 188 -12.21 24.72 -0.93
N PRO A 189 -12.99 24.98 -2.00
CA PRO A 189 -13.44 24.04 -3.04
C PRO A 189 -12.55 23.96 -4.29
N GLU A 190 -11.42 24.67 -4.36
CA GLU A 190 -10.55 24.64 -5.56
C GLU A 190 -10.07 23.21 -5.86
N PHE A 191 -9.50 22.53 -4.88
CA PHE A 191 -9.06 21.16 -5.02
C PHE A 191 -10.18 20.17 -4.68
N GLU A 192 -10.40 19.21 -5.56
CA GLU A 192 -11.21 18.03 -5.27
C GLU A 192 -10.39 17.06 -4.41
N ILE A 193 -10.96 16.61 -3.29
CA ILE A 193 -10.32 15.60 -2.43
C ILE A 193 -11.01 14.28 -2.69
N THR A 194 -10.32 13.32 -3.30
CA THR A 194 -10.98 12.11 -3.81
C THR A 194 -10.10 10.86 -3.80
N LEU A 195 -10.77 9.71 -3.89
CA LEU A 195 -10.15 8.42 -4.19
C LEU A 195 -10.07 8.20 -5.69
N GLU A 196 -9.04 7.51 -6.13
CA GLU A 196 -8.95 6.94 -7.46
C GLU A 196 -9.14 5.43 -7.43
N GLY A 197 -9.61 4.88 -8.55
CA GLY A 197 -9.64 3.43 -8.74
C GLY A 197 -8.24 2.83 -8.68
N THR A 198 -8.17 1.55 -8.33
CA THR A 198 -6.90 0.80 -8.36
C THR A 198 -6.32 0.80 -9.77
N HIS A 199 -5.09 1.28 -9.92
CA HIS A 199 -4.40 1.30 -11.21
C HIS A 199 -2.89 1.32 -11.04
N HIS A 200 -2.14 1.04 -12.08
CA HIS A 200 -0.69 0.96 -12.25
C HIS A 200 0.11 0.28 -11.12
N GLY A 201 1.45 0.17 -11.33
CA GLY A 201 2.44 -0.27 -10.35
C GLY A 201 2.92 0.86 -9.44
N PRO A 202 4.10 0.73 -8.87
CA PRO A 202 5.04 -0.39 -9.07
C PRO A 202 4.63 -1.67 -8.33
N LEU A 203 5.26 -2.80 -8.69
CA LEU A 203 5.11 -4.05 -7.94
C LEU A 203 5.74 -3.90 -6.56
N THR A 204 4.97 -4.21 -5.52
CA THR A 204 5.46 -4.27 -4.13
C THR A 204 4.89 -5.49 -3.41
N SER A 205 5.57 -5.95 -2.38
CA SER A 205 5.11 -7.04 -1.51
C SER A 205 4.43 -6.53 -0.23
N LYS A 206 4.41 -5.21 -0.02
CA LYS A 206 3.92 -4.56 1.21
C LYS A 206 2.66 -3.74 0.96
N PRO A 207 1.86 -3.46 2.00
CA PRO A 207 0.76 -2.52 1.91
C PRO A 207 1.21 -1.18 1.31
N THR A 208 0.62 -0.80 0.18
CA THR A 208 1.10 0.34 -0.62
C THR A 208 -0.05 1.27 -0.99
N MET A 209 0.23 2.57 -1.00
CA MET A 209 -0.66 3.59 -1.54
C MET A 209 0.10 4.73 -2.21
N PHE A 210 -0.60 5.47 -3.06
CA PHE A 210 -0.16 6.74 -3.62
C PHE A 210 -0.90 7.90 -2.97
N LEU A 211 -0.18 9.00 -2.78
CA LEU A 211 -0.68 10.33 -2.45
C LEU A 211 -0.28 11.26 -3.59
N GLU A 212 -1.25 11.88 -4.24
CA GLU A 212 -0.98 12.62 -5.46
C GLU A 212 -1.55 14.03 -5.45
N ILE A 213 -0.83 14.93 -6.14
CA ILE A 213 -1.29 16.29 -6.45
C ILE A 213 -1.59 16.35 -7.95
N GLY A 214 -2.78 16.73 -8.33
CA GLY A 214 -3.22 16.84 -9.71
C GLY A 214 -3.89 18.17 -10.03
N SER A 215 -4.20 18.42 -11.30
CA SER A 215 -4.07 17.46 -12.43
C SER A 215 -3.19 17.98 -13.57
N THR A 216 -2.58 19.18 -13.40
CA THR A 216 -1.73 19.83 -14.42
C THR A 216 -0.42 20.30 -13.81
N GLU A 217 0.54 20.67 -14.68
CA GLU A 217 1.84 21.15 -14.25
C GLU A 217 1.77 22.37 -13.31
N GLU A 218 0.78 23.22 -13.47
CA GLU A 218 0.51 24.35 -12.59
C GLU A 218 0.19 23.87 -11.16
N TYR A 219 -0.71 22.89 -11.03
CA TYR A 219 -1.13 22.36 -9.74
C TYR A 219 -0.06 21.47 -9.09
N TRP A 220 0.75 20.73 -9.86
CA TRP A 220 1.87 19.94 -9.32
C TRP A 220 2.90 20.79 -8.58
N LYS A 221 3.02 22.07 -8.92
CA LYS A 221 3.97 23.02 -8.30
C LYS A 221 3.38 23.79 -7.11
N ARG A 222 2.11 23.61 -6.77
CA ARG A 222 1.42 24.32 -5.68
C ARG A 222 2.03 23.96 -4.33
N GLN A 223 2.62 24.97 -3.69
CA GLN A 223 3.31 24.81 -2.41
C GLN A 223 2.33 24.60 -1.24
N ASP A 224 1.14 25.18 -1.29
CA ASP A 224 0.09 24.98 -0.30
C ASP A 224 -0.46 23.53 -0.35
N ALA A 225 -0.66 22.97 -1.53
CA ALA A 225 -1.02 21.56 -1.70
C ALA A 225 0.10 20.63 -1.19
N ALA A 226 1.36 20.94 -1.53
CA ALA A 226 2.52 20.22 -1.03
C ALA A 226 2.62 20.27 0.50
N HIS A 227 2.32 21.41 1.10
CA HIS A 227 2.29 21.58 2.55
C HIS A 227 1.21 20.70 3.21
N VAL A 228 0.00 20.67 2.64
CA VAL A 228 -1.10 19.82 3.16
C VAL A 228 -0.75 18.33 3.07
N ILE A 229 -0.13 17.87 1.97
CA ILE A 229 0.34 16.46 1.86
C ILE A 229 1.42 16.17 2.90
N ALA A 230 2.37 17.08 3.12
CA ALA A 230 3.40 16.91 4.15
C ALA A 230 2.82 16.84 5.57
N LEU A 231 1.84 17.70 5.88
CA LEU A 231 1.11 17.66 7.16
C LEU A 231 0.33 16.36 7.34
N LEU A 232 -0.33 15.89 6.28
CA LEU A 232 -1.03 14.61 6.30
C LEU A 232 -0.10 13.47 6.70
N ILE A 233 1.10 13.41 6.12
CA ILE A 233 2.10 12.39 6.44
C ILE A 233 2.58 12.57 7.88
N TRP A 234 2.89 13.80 8.27
CA TRP A 234 3.40 14.14 9.61
C TRP A 234 2.44 13.71 10.72
N GLU A 235 1.17 14.07 10.59
CA GLU A 235 0.14 13.69 11.57
C GLU A 235 -0.28 12.24 11.41
N GLY A 236 -0.45 11.78 10.17
CA GLY A 236 -0.88 10.41 9.86
C GLY A 236 0.09 9.34 10.36
N LEU A 237 1.39 9.62 10.39
CA LEU A 237 2.42 8.74 10.95
C LEU A 237 2.74 9.03 12.42
N GLY A 238 2.17 10.09 13.01
CA GLY A 238 2.43 10.46 14.39
C GLY A 238 3.83 11.03 14.63
N LEU A 239 4.52 11.55 13.60
CA LEU A 239 5.90 12.06 13.71
C LEU A 239 6.03 13.26 14.64
N GLY A 240 4.95 14.00 14.84
CA GLY A 240 4.85 15.10 15.82
C GLY A 240 4.59 14.65 17.27
N GLY A 241 4.57 13.34 17.54
CA GLY A 241 4.27 12.78 18.87
C GLY A 241 2.79 12.50 19.12
N GLY A 242 1.92 12.68 18.10
CA GLY A 242 0.52 12.25 18.14
C GLY A 242 0.37 10.73 17.87
N GLU A 243 -0.85 10.22 18.06
CA GLU A 243 -1.17 8.83 17.70
C GLU A 243 -1.24 8.68 16.18
N PRO A 244 -0.59 7.66 15.59
CA PRO A 244 -0.69 7.38 14.16
C PRO A 244 -2.12 7.07 13.72
N VAL A 245 -2.53 7.57 12.55
CA VAL A 245 -3.86 7.38 12.00
C VAL A 245 -3.87 6.25 10.97
N GLY A 246 -4.87 5.35 11.04
CA GLY A 246 -5.09 4.34 10.03
C GLY A 246 -4.28 3.05 10.21
N ASN A 247 -3.81 2.76 11.41
CA ASN A 247 -3.21 1.47 11.73
C ASN A 247 -4.31 0.40 11.81
N TRP A 248 -4.20 -0.64 10.97
CA TRP A 248 -5.09 -1.79 11.07
C TRP A 248 -4.72 -2.63 12.27
N ASN A 249 -5.70 -2.88 13.13
CA ASN A 249 -5.56 -3.77 14.26
C ASN A 249 -6.69 -4.81 14.21
N SER A 250 -6.36 -6.08 14.06
CA SER A 250 -7.30 -7.19 14.02
C SER A 250 -8.07 -7.38 15.35
N GLU A 251 -7.59 -6.82 16.46
CA GLU A 251 -8.24 -6.89 17.76
C GLU A 251 -9.44 -5.94 17.89
N THR A 252 -9.55 -4.95 17.01
CA THR A 252 -10.59 -3.91 17.08
C THR A 252 -11.96 -4.32 16.53
N GLY A 253 -12.19 -5.62 16.30
CA GLY A 253 -13.49 -6.16 15.94
C GLY A 253 -13.77 -6.18 14.43
N LYS A 254 -15.03 -6.53 14.09
CA LYS A 254 -15.50 -6.66 12.70
C LYS A 254 -15.68 -5.29 12.04
N ARG A 255 -14.57 -4.63 11.68
CA ARG A 255 -14.62 -3.36 10.91
C ARG A 255 -14.92 -3.65 9.46
N LYS A 256 -15.72 -2.78 8.86
CA LYS A 256 -16.12 -2.90 7.46
C LYS A 256 -15.05 -2.37 6.53
N VAL A 257 -14.76 -3.16 5.51
CA VAL A 257 -13.78 -2.84 4.46
C VAL A 257 -14.51 -2.80 3.11
N LEU A 258 -14.46 -1.66 2.46
CA LEU A 258 -15.06 -1.46 1.14
C LEU A 258 -14.23 -2.12 0.05
N LEU A 259 -14.83 -3.03 -0.73
CA LEU A 259 -14.37 -3.41 -2.05
C LEU A 259 -15.25 -2.69 -3.08
N GLY A 260 -14.72 -1.64 -3.72
CA GLY A 260 -15.48 -0.85 -4.68
C GLY A 260 -15.48 -1.47 -6.07
N ILE A 261 -16.66 -1.58 -6.71
CA ILE A 261 -16.81 -2.13 -8.06
C ILE A 261 -17.60 -1.14 -8.90
N GLY A 262 -17.01 -0.62 -9.96
CA GLY A 262 -17.57 0.37 -10.86
C GLY A 262 -17.06 1.79 -10.60
N GLY A 263 -17.57 2.73 -11.35
CA GLY A 263 -17.08 4.11 -11.38
C GLY A 263 -16.12 4.34 -12.55
N GLY A 264 -15.66 5.57 -12.65
CA GLY A 264 -14.61 5.99 -13.57
C GLY A 264 -13.23 5.92 -12.90
N HIS A 265 -12.35 6.84 -13.30
CA HIS A 265 -11.04 7.00 -12.66
C HIS A 265 -11.21 7.49 -11.21
N TYR A 266 -12.01 8.51 -10.98
CA TYR A 266 -12.54 8.85 -9.68
C TYR A 266 -13.75 7.99 -9.32
N ALA A 267 -13.94 7.75 -8.02
CA ALA A 267 -14.93 6.83 -7.50
C ALA A 267 -16.00 7.55 -6.63
N PRO A 268 -16.77 8.52 -7.17
CA PRO A 268 -17.61 9.42 -6.37
C PRO A 268 -18.65 8.70 -5.51
N ARG A 269 -19.19 7.57 -6.01
CA ARG A 269 -20.16 6.80 -5.22
C ARG A 269 -19.53 6.02 -4.07
N HIS A 270 -18.26 5.67 -4.21
CA HIS A 270 -17.52 5.06 -3.12
C HIS A 270 -17.07 6.11 -2.10
N MET A 271 -16.84 7.37 -2.54
CA MET A 271 -16.56 8.50 -1.64
C MET A 271 -17.68 8.72 -0.63
N ASP A 272 -18.96 8.62 -1.03
CA ASP A 272 -20.12 8.76 -0.13
C ASP A 272 -20.10 7.71 1.00
N ILE A 273 -19.46 6.57 0.78
CA ILE A 273 -19.29 5.52 1.77
C ILE A 273 -18.07 5.80 2.65
N VAL A 274 -16.92 6.07 2.04
CA VAL A 274 -15.63 6.19 2.72
C VAL A 274 -15.54 7.42 3.61
N LEU A 275 -16.26 8.50 3.26
CA LEU A 275 -16.33 9.70 4.09
C LEU A 275 -17.12 9.51 5.38
N LYS A 276 -17.83 8.40 5.54
CA LYS A 276 -18.40 8.00 6.84
C LYS A 276 -17.28 7.49 7.75
N ASP A 277 -17.43 7.68 9.04
CA ASP A 277 -16.46 7.21 10.02
C ASP A 277 -16.39 5.68 10.04
N ASP A 278 -15.22 5.17 10.42
CA ASP A 278 -14.91 3.75 10.60
C ASP A 278 -14.96 2.83 9.37
N ILE A 279 -15.08 3.38 8.15
CA ILE A 279 -14.97 2.58 6.93
C ILE A 279 -13.53 2.54 6.42
N TRP A 280 -13.06 1.32 6.18
CA TRP A 280 -11.75 1.05 5.60
C TRP A 280 -11.87 0.80 4.09
N VAL A 281 -10.80 1.02 3.36
CA VAL A 281 -10.81 0.95 1.89
C VAL A 281 -9.86 -0.14 1.42
N GLY A 282 -10.41 -1.13 0.76
CA GLY A 282 -9.69 -2.10 -0.05
C GLY A 282 -9.48 -1.60 -1.47
N HIS A 283 -9.55 -2.49 -2.46
CA HIS A 283 -9.43 -2.11 -3.85
C HIS A 283 -10.70 -1.43 -4.39
N LEU A 284 -10.49 -0.54 -5.37
CA LEU A 284 -11.54 0.16 -6.08
C LEU A 284 -11.41 -0.14 -7.59
N LEU A 285 -12.30 -0.99 -8.10
CA LEU A 285 -12.28 -1.47 -9.48
C LEU A 285 -13.13 -0.56 -10.37
N SER A 286 -12.50 0.36 -11.08
CA SER A 286 -13.20 1.17 -12.10
C SER A 286 -13.78 0.28 -13.20
N GLY A 287 -14.79 0.81 -13.94
CA GLY A 287 -15.43 0.05 -15.02
C GLY A 287 -14.44 -0.41 -16.11
N TYR A 288 -13.40 0.37 -16.39
CA TYR A 288 -12.35 0.00 -17.37
C TYR A 288 -11.39 -1.07 -16.83
N SER A 289 -11.29 -1.24 -15.53
CA SER A 289 -10.50 -2.32 -14.91
C SER A 289 -11.20 -3.68 -14.96
N LEU A 290 -12.44 -3.72 -15.47
CA LEU A 290 -13.28 -4.91 -15.58
C LEU A 290 -13.68 -5.17 -17.05
N PRO A 291 -12.75 -5.49 -17.95
CA PRO A 291 -13.09 -5.80 -19.35
C PRO A 291 -14.03 -7.01 -19.40
N MET A 292 -15.24 -6.79 -19.92
CA MET A 292 -16.27 -7.81 -20.08
C MET A 292 -16.67 -7.91 -21.55
N GLU A 293 -16.62 -9.11 -22.10
CA GLU A 293 -17.03 -9.44 -23.46
C GLU A 293 -18.39 -10.15 -23.40
N GLU A 294 -19.39 -9.60 -24.08
CA GLU A 294 -20.74 -10.17 -24.09
C GLU A 294 -20.73 -11.57 -24.71
N ALA A 295 -21.49 -12.48 -24.12
CA ALA A 295 -21.59 -13.85 -24.63
C ALA A 295 -22.12 -13.85 -26.08
N LYS A 296 -21.50 -14.65 -26.95
CA LYS A 296 -21.99 -14.81 -28.32
C LYS A 296 -23.30 -15.59 -28.33
N PRO A 297 -24.11 -15.44 -29.40
CA PRO A 297 -25.34 -16.22 -29.55
C PRO A 297 -25.07 -17.72 -29.40
N GLY A 298 -25.74 -18.37 -28.43
CA GLY A 298 -25.57 -19.78 -28.11
C GLY A 298 -24.49 -20.10 -27.07
N GLU A 299 -23.71 -19.11 -26.61
CA GLU A 299 -22.74 -19.24 -25.52
C GLU A 299 -23.32 -18.65 -24.23
N SER A 300 -23.08 -19.31 -23.11
CA SER A 300 -23.44 -18.77 -21.77
C SER A 300 -22.25 -18.06 -21.09
N HIS A 301 -21.05 -18.11 -21.69
CA HIS A 301 -19.82 -17.61 -21.09
C HIS A 301 -19.56 -16.13 -21.46
N ILE A 302 -19.47 -15.28 -20.43
CA ILE A 302 -19.06 -13.88 -20.57
C ILE A 302 -17.52 -13.84 -20.49
N GLY A 303 -16.89 -13.40 -21.58
CA GLY A 303 -15.45 -13.29 -21.71
C GLY A 303 -14.84 -12.10 -20.97
N GLY A 304 -13.52 -11.93 -21.12
CA GLY A 304 -12.74 -10.85 -20.53
C GLY A 304 -12.12 -11.22 -19.17
N THR A 305 -11.26 -10.32 -18.64
CA THR A 305 -10.49 -10.54 -17.40
C THR A 305 -11.25 -10.17 -16.12
N TRP A 306 -12.46 -9.68 -16.20
CA TRP A 306 -13.23 -9.13 -15.08
C TRP A 306 -13.35 -10.05 -13.86
N ARG A 307 -13.51 -11.37 -14.05
CA ARG A 307 -13.56 -12.33 -12.93
C ARG A 307 -12.24 -12.38 -12.19
N GLN A 308 -11.13 -12.51 -12.95
CA GLN A 308 -9.78 -12.49 -12.39
C GLN A 308 -9.51 -11.17 -11.68
N SER A 309 -9.92 -10.03 -12.26
CA SER A 309 -9.74 -8.70 -11.65
C SER A 309 -10.44 -8.59 -10.31
N ILE A 310 -11.71 -9.03 -10.21
CA ILE A 310 -12.47 -9.01 -8.95
C ILE A 310 -11.83 -9.96 -7.94
N GLN A 311 -11.45 -11.17 -8.34
CA GLN A 311 -10.85 -12.17 -7.44
C GLN A 311 -9.52 -11.67 -6.89
N SER A 312 -8.61 -11.18 -7.75
CA SER A 312 -7.31 -10.65 -7.32
C SER A 312 -7.47 -9.48 -6.33
N ALA A 313 -8.40 -8.55 -6.63
CA ALA A 313 -8.67 -7.42 -5.75
C ALA A 313 -9.27 -7.85 -4.40
N PHE A 314 -10.17 -8.83 -4.40
CA PHE A 314 -10.78 -9.37 -3.19
C PHE A 314 -9.73 -10.05 -2.29
N GLU A 315 -8.90 -10.93 -2.86
CA GLU A 315 -7.86 -11.64 -2.11
C GLU A 315 -6.81 -10.68 -1.55
N ALA A 316 -6.37 -9.69 -2.33
CA ALA A 316 -5.44 -8.67 -1.85
C ALA A 316 -6.06 -7.81 -0.75
N THR A 317 -7.34 -7.41 -0.88
CA THR A 317 -8.07 -6.72 0.18
C THR A 317 -8.14 -7.56 1.45
N LYS A 318 -8.49 -8.84 1.33
CA LYS A 318 -8.58 -9.77 2.46
C LYS A 318 -7.24 -9.95 3.18
N ALA A 319 -6.15 -10.04 2.41
CA ALA A 319 -4.81 -10.13 2.96
C ALA A 319 -4.39 -8.85 3.71
N SER A 320 -4.81 -7.68 3.22
CA SER A 320 -4.51 -6.38 3.83
C SER A 320 -5.29 -6.12 5.11
N PHE A 321 -6.46 -6.72 5.27
CA PHE A 321 -7.37 -6.50 6.39
C PHE A 321 -7.75 -7.82 7.09
N PRO A 322 -6.81 -8.50 7.74
CA PRO A 322 -7.11 -9.76 8.43
C PRO A 322 -8.18 -9.56 9.51
N GLY A 323 -9.24 -10.39 9.45
CA GLY A 323 -10.39 -10.30 10.36
C GLY A 323 -11.43 -9.23 9.99
N GLY A 324 -11.19 -8.41 8.97
CA GLY A 324 -12.13 -7.41 8.49
C GLY A 324 -13.35 -8.02 7.78
N GLU A 325 -14.48 -7.35 7.87
CA GLU A 325 -15.69 -7.67 7.12
C GLU A 325 -15.66 -6.97 5.76
N ILE A 326 -15.28 -7.71 4.70
CA ILE A 326 -15.21 -7.15 3.34
C ILE A 326 -16.61 -7.15 2.73
N LEU A 327 -17.06 -5.96 2.35
CA LEU A 327 -18.32 -5.74 1.63
C LEU A 327 -18.02 -5.15 0.25
N ALA A 328 -18.51 -5.80 -0.81
CA ALA A 328 -18.47 -5.25 -2.15
C ALA A 328 -19.59 -4.22 -2.33
N HIS A 329 -19.27 -3.03 -2.83
CA HIS A 329 -20.25 -2.05 -3.26
C HIS A 329 -20.21 -1.90 -4.77
N LEU A 330 -21.34 -2.20 -5.44
CA LEU A 330 -21.47 -2.11 -6.88
C LEU A 330 -22.06 -0.75 -7.28
N ASP A 331 -21.28 0.10 -7.97
CA ASP A 331 -21.84 1.26 -8.66
C ASP A 331 -22.64 0.80 -9.88
N GLN A 332 -23.93 0.61 -9.68
CA GLN A 332 -24.83 0.07 -10.68
C GLN A 332 -24.95 0.92 -11.95
N LYS A 333 -24.58 2.22 -11.90
CA LYS A 333 -24.63 3.10 -13.07
C LYS A 333 -23.49 2.85 -14.05
N SER A 334 -22.43 2.21 -13.59
CA SER A 334 -21.22 1.90 -14.38
C SER A 334 -21.40 0.72 -15.34
N PHE A 335 -22.48 -0.05 -15.21
CA PHE A 335 -22.63 -1.33 -15.91
C PHE A 335 -23.97 -1.48 -16.61
N LYS A 336 -23.96 -2.18 -17.76
CA LYS A 336 -25.17 -2.66 -18.45
C LYS A 336 -25.88 -3.74 -17.61
N GLY A 337 -27.15 -4.01 -17.90
CA GLY A 337 -27.94 -4.98 -17.14
C GLY A 337 -27.30 -6.38 -17.06
N TRP A 338 -26.80 -6.90 -18.19
CA TRP A 338 -26.16 -8.22 -18.24
C TRP A 338 -24.82 -8.24 -17.47
N GLN A 339 -24.05 -7.15 -17.48
CA GLN A 339 -22.81 -7.03 -16.71
C GLN A 339 -23.09 -7.05 -15.19
N LYS A 340 -24.08 -6.26 -14.74
CA LYS A 340 -24.51 -6.25 -13.33
C LYS A 340 -24.92 -7.63 -12.86
N LYS A 341 -25.74 -8.33 -13.67
CA LYS A 341 -26.18 -9.69 -13.36
C LYS A 341 -24.97 -10.61 -13.18
N ALA A 342 -24.06 -10.62 -14.16
CA ALA A 342 -22.88 -11.47 -14.14
C ALA A 342 -21.96 -11.18 -12.95
N ILE A 343 -21.71 -9.91 -12.63
CA ILE A 343 -20.90 -9.52 -11.47
C ILE A 343 -21.56 -9.96 -10.18
N THR A 344 -22.88 -9.75 -10.02
CA THR A 344 -23.61 -10.14 -8.81
C THR A 344 -23.61 -11.67 -8.61
N GLU A 345 -23.83 -12.43 -9.68
CA GLU A 345 -23.76 -13.91 -9.66
C GLU A 345 -22.37 -14.38 -9.25
N PHE A 346 -21.31 -13.82 -9.86
CA PHE A 346 -19.94 -14.17 -9.52
C PHE A 346 -19.58 -13.82 -8.05
N LEU A 347 -19.98 -12.67 -7.55
CA LEU A 347 -19.76 -12.30 -6.15
C LEU A 347 -20.44 -13.28 -5.20
N ALA A 348 -21.66 -13.73 -5.51
CA ALA A 348 -22.38 -14.73 -4.74
C ALA A 348 -21.68 -16.12 -4.79
N GLU A 349 -21.20 -16.55 -5.96
CA GLU A 349 -20.42 -17.78 -6.14
C GLU A 349 -19.13 -17.78 -5.31
N GLN A 350 -18.48 -16.62 -5.18
CA GLN A 350 -17.26 -16.43 -4.38
C GLN A 350 -17.53 -16.17 -2.90
N ASN A 351 -18.79 -16.17 -2.45
CA ASN A 351 -19.20 -15.79 -1.09
C ASN A 351 -18.76 -14.39 -0.70
N ILE A 352 -18.73 -13.46 -1.63
CA ILE A 352 -18.43 -12.04 -1.39
C ILE A 352 -19.75 -11.31 -1.16
N ASN A 353 -19.93 -10.78 0.05
CA ASN A 353 -21.13 -10.04 0.42
C ASN A 353 -21.21 -8.70 -0.32
N VAL A 354 -22.41 -8.37 -0.82
CA VAL A 354 -22.68 -7.08 -1.48
C VAL A 354 -23.45 -6.18 -0.53
N GLY A 355 -22.87 -5.00 -0.25
CA GLY A 355 -23.49 -3.97 0.59
C GLY A 355 -24.05 -2.80 -0.21
N ARG A 356 -25.16 -2.21 0.29
CA ARG A 356 -25.65 -0.89 -0.10
C ARG A 356 -24.92 0.17 0.74
N PRO A 357 -24.94 1.46 0.36
CA PRO A 357 -24.27 2.51 1.15
C PRO A 357 -24.64 2.54 2.65
N ASN A 358 -25.87 2.14 2.99
CA ASN A 358 -26.32 2.09 4.38
C ASN A 358 -25.83 0.85 5.15
N ASP A 359 -25.36 -0.16 4.45
CA ASP A 359 -24.82 -1.37 5.11
C ASP A 359 -23.37 -1.14 5.59
N PHE A 360 -22.77 0.00 5.26
CA PHE A 360 -21.45 0.44 5.69
C PHE A 360 -21.48 1.35 6.95
N THR A 361 -22.57 1.38 7.67
CA THR A 361 -22.69 2.14 8.92
C THR A 361 -22.60 1.21 10.11
#